data_8c8f287c2bc86f8735279345a02dccd6
#
_entry.id   8c8f287c2bc86f8735279345a02dccd6
#
_cell.length_a   1.000
_cell.length_b   1.000
_cell.length_c   1.000
_cell.angle_alpha   90.00
_cell.angle_beta   90.00
_cell.angle_gamma   90.00
#
_symmetry.space_group_name_H-M   'P 1'
#
loop_
_entity.id
_entity.type
_entity.pdbx_description
1 polymer ?
#
loop_
_entity_poly.entity_id
_entity_poly.type
_entity_poly.pdbx_seq_one_letter_code
_entity_poly.pdbx_strand_id
1 'polypeptide(L)'
;MHGVEQHSGVLDRLGRSIASGDRVPGTVLTLAGLEEEFGVSRTLVREVVRVLESMGMLASRRRVGVTVRPPGDWNPFDPRLIRWRLGGPGRDAQLLSLTELRAAIEPVAARLAAARADESTRRRLVELAARLKALGEAHRGTDPEYLATDIAYHELLLAASGNPMLAALGGTVAEVLSGRTALGLMPRDPAPGALEDHEATAAAVASGDAATAEARARAVVTEVLEEVADVTENTSGSG
;
A
#
# COMPACT_ATOMS: atom_id res chain seq x y z
N MET A 1 -9.20 25.90 3.05
CA MET A 1 -7.97 25.18 2.74
C MET A 1 -7.07 25.04 3.97
N HIS A 2 -6.71 26.07 4.73
CA HIS A 2 -5.82 25.98 5.93
C HIS A 2 -6.21 24.93 6.98
N GLY A 3 -7.49 24.74 7.27
CA GLY A 3 -7.94 23.79 8.30
C GLY A 3 -7.75 22.31 7.92
N VAL A 4 -7.84 21.96 6.64
CA VAL A 4 -7.67 20.59 6.15
C VAL A 4 -6.18 20.22 6.15
N GLU A 5 -5.31 21.16 5.76
CA GLU A 5 -3.86 20.97 5.78
C GLU A 5 -3.32 20.82 7.20
N GLN A 6 -3.82 21.63 8.16
CA GLN A 6 -3.47 21.48 9.57
C GLN A 6 -3.94 20.13 10.15
N HIS A 7 -5.16 19.71 9.81
CA HIS A 7 -5.69 18.42 10.26
C HIS A 7 -4.82 17.25 9.77
N SER A 8 -4.51 17.23 8.47
CA SER A 8 -3.64 16.20 7.88
C SER A 8 -2.25 16.21 8.54
N GLY A 9 -1.65 17.37 8.75
CA GLY A 9 -0.32 17.48 9.35
C GLY A 9 -0.26 16.98 10.80
N VAL A 10 -1.26 17.27 11.64
CA VAL A 10 -1.33 16.77 13.03
C VAL A 10 -1.59 15.27 13.05
N LEU A 11 -2.52 14.78 12.22
CA LEU A 11 -2.82 13.35 12.10
C LEU A 11 -1.56 12.56 11.71
N ASP A 12 -0.83 13.02 10.70
CA ASP A 12 0.39 12.35 10.24
C ASP A 12 1.50 12.37 11.29
N ARG A 13 1.71 13.48 11.99
CA ARG A 13 2.73 13.57 13.05
C ARG A 13 2.41 12.64 14.21
N LEU A 14 1.19 12.66 14.71
CA LEU A 14 0.76 11.81 15.83
C LEU A 14 0.73 10.34 15.40
N GLY A 15 0.18 10.03 14.23
CA GLY A 15 0.13 8.67 13.70
C GLY A 15 1.51 8.05 13.50
N ARG A 16 2.45 8.80 12.93
CA ARG A 16 3.84 8.38 12.77
C ARG A 16 4.51 8.12 14.11
N SER A 17 4.36 9.00 15.09
CA SER A 17 4.98 8.82 16.41
C SER A 17 4.45 7.60 17.17
N ILE A 18 3.22 7.16 16.88
CA ILE A 18 2.66 5.92 17.41
C ILE A 18 3.18 4.72 16.60
N ALA A 19 3.16 4.83 15.27
CA ALA A 19 3.56 3.74 14.38
C ALA A 19 5.05 3.41 14.46
N SER A 20 5.92 4.42 14.73
CA SER A 20 7.36 4.24 14.97
C SER A 20 7.71 3.67 16.34
N GLY A 21 6.78 3.72 17.31
CA GLY A 21 7.01 3.30 18.68
C GLY A 21 7.54 4.42 19.60
N ASP A 22 7.67 5.66 19.13
CA ASP A 22 8.03 6.82 19.99
C ASP A 22 6.99 7.01 21.11
N ARG A 23 5.74 6.63 20.82
CA ARG A 23 4.63 6.55 21.78
C ARG A 23 4.25 5.10 21.96
N VAL A 24 4.79 4.48 23.01
CA VAL A 24 4.60 3.06 23.28
C VAL A 24 3.16 2.71 23.67
N PRO A 25 2.70 1.47 23.45
CA PRO A 25 1.41 1.00 23.92
C PRO A 25 1.22 1.25 25.43
N GLY A 26 0.02 1.70 25.80
CA GLY A 26 -0.31 2.08 27.17
C GLY A 26 -0.02 3.54 27.51
N THR A 27 0.70 4.29 26.67
CA THR A 27 0.90 5.73 26.85
C THR A 27 -0.46 6.44 26.91
N VAL A 28 -0.67 7.23 27.93
CA VAL A 28 -1.87 8.04 28.11
C VAL A 28 -1.61 9.47 27.60
N LEU A 29 -2.42 9.88 26.64
CA LEU A 29 -2.40 11.22 26.06
C LEU A 29 -3.61 12.00 26.57
N THR A 30 -3.44 13.31 26.82
CA THR A 30 -4.56 14.21 27.14
C THR A 30 -4.87 15.12 25.98
N LEU A 31 -6.14 15.47 25.78
CA LEU A 31 -6.50 16.42 24.72
C LEU A 31 -5.79 17.76 24.91
N ALA A 32 -5.69 18.25 26.16
CA ALA A 32 -4.98 19.50 26.47
C ALA A 32 -3.47 19.42 26.13
N GLY A 33 -2.82 18.29 26.46
CA GLY A 33 -1.41 18.10 26.09
C GLY A 33 -1.19 18.06 24.59
N LEU A 34 -2.10 17.43 23.83
CA LEU A 34 -2.04 17.43 22.36
C LEU A 34 -2.35 18.82 21.76
N GLU A 35 -3.27 19.60 22.36
CA GLU A 35 -3.53 20.99 21.97
C GLU A 35 -2.25 21.85 22.11
N GLU A 36 -1.55 21.71 23.24
CA GLU A 36 -0.32 22.43 23.53
C GLU A 36 0.84 21.97 22.61
N GLU A 37 1.05 20.66 22.48
CA GLU A 37 2.12 20.06 21.68
C GLU A 37 2.03 20.45 20.19
N PHE A 38 0.81 20.43 19.63
CA PHE A 38 0.62 20.68 18.19
C PHE A 38 0.24 22.15 17.89
N GLY A 39 -0.08 22.95 18.90
CA GLY A 39 -0.49 24.35 18.73
C GLY A 39 -1.82 24.50 17.98
N VAL A 40 -2.78 23.61 18.22
CA VAL A 40 -4.03 23.53 17.47
C VAL A 40 -5.25 23.51 18.40
N SER A 41 -6.42 23.76 17.85
CA SER A 41 -7.67 23.79 18.63
C SER A 41 -8.07 22.40 19.13
N ARG A 42 -8.77 22.38 20.28
CA ARG A 42 -9.37 21.17 20.86
C ARG A 42 -10.28 20.41 19.90
N THR A 43 -11.00 21.12 19.04
CA THR A 43 -11.88 20.50 18.04
C THR A 43 -11.06 19.69 17.05
N LEU A 44 -9.95 20.23 16.56
CA LEU A 44 -9.06 19.55 15.63
C LEU A 44 -8.39 18.34 16.28
N VAL A 45 -7.91 18.45 17.52
CA VAL A 45 -7.37 17.32 18.29
C VAL A 45 -8.40 16.20 18.42
N ARG A 46 -9.65 16.53 18.72
CA ARG A 46 -10.73 15.52 18.82
C ARG A 46 -10.97 14.79 17.50
N GLU A 47 -10.95 15.50 16.37
CA GLU A 47 -11.11 14.86 15.05
C GLU A 47 -9.92 13.93 14.73
N VAL A 48 -8.70 14.37 15.00
CA VAL A 48 -7.49 13.51 14.84
C VAL A 48 -7.58 12.26 15.72
N VAL A 49 -7.95 12.41 16.99
CA VAL A 49 -8.12 11.27 17.91
C VAL A 49 -9.18 10.31 17.39
N ARG A 50 -10.34 10.80 16.91
CA ARG A 50 -11.39 9.94 16.34
C ARG A 50 -10.90 9.12 15.13
N VAL A 51 -10.10 9.74 14.25
CA VAL A 51 -9.52 9.04 13.11
C VAL A 51 -8.60 7.91 13.61
N LEU A 52 -7.68 8.21 14.54
CA LEU A 52 -6.78 7.19 15.08
C LEU A 52 -7.51 6.11 15.91
N GLU A 53 -8.62 6.45 16.56
CA GLU A 53 -9.51 5.46 17.20
C GLU A 53 -10.18 4.56 16.16
N SER A 54 -10.66 5.10 15.04
CA SER A 54 -11.22 4.28 13.95
C SER A 54 -10.21 3.35 13.30
N MET A 55 -8.93 3.71 13.34
CA MET A 55 -7.82 2.86 12.91
C MET A 55 -7.39 1.84 13.98
N GLY A 56 -7.99 1.86 15.16
CA GLY A 56 -7.63 1.00 16.27
C GLY A 56 -6.34 1.37 17.01
N MET A 57 -5.72 2.52 16.67
CA MET A 57 -4.44 2.95 17.25
C MET A 57 -4.59 3.60 18.63
N LEU A 58 -5.73 4.20 18.88
CA LEU A 58 -6.06 4.86 20.15
C LEU A 58 -7.37 4.33 20.73
N ALA A 59 -7.55 4.51 22.04
CA ALA A 59 -8.82 4.28 22.72
C ALA A 59 -9.06 5.35 23.78
N SER A 60 -10.22 6.03 23.73
CA SER A 60 -10.65 6.96 24.77
C SER A 60 -11.20 6.22 25.98
N ARG A 61 -10.73 6.59 27.18
CA ARG A 61 -11.28 6.11 28.45
C ARG A 61 -11.72 7.28 29.30
N ARG A 62 -12.97 7.21 29.77
CA ARG A 62 -13.53 8.25 30.63
C ARG A 62 -12.66 8.47 31.87
N ARG A 63 -12.30 9.72 32.18
CA ARG A 63 -11.45 10.15 33.32
C ARG A 63 -9.98 9.72 33.25
N VAL A 64 -9.56 8.99 32.22
CA VAL A 64 -8.17 8.55 32.02
C VAL A 64 -7.51 9.38 30.91
N GLY A 65 -8.19 9.58 29.82
CA GLY A 65 -7.67 10.23 28.61
C GLY A 65 -7.72 9.28 27.42
N VAL A 66 -6.81 9.48 26.49
CA VAL A 66 -6.66 8.68 25.25
C VAL A 66 -5.44 7.80 25.40
N THR A 67 -5.60 6.49 25.29
CA THR A 67 -4.52 5.51 25.47
C THR A 67 -4.08 4.93 24.14
N VAL A 68 -2.77 4.82 23.91
CA VAL A 68 -2.18 4.13 22.75
C VAL A 68 -2.42 2.63 22.89
N ARG A 69 -2.98 2.00 21.85
CA ARG A 69 -3.27 0.57 21.81
C ARG A 69 -2.09 -0.23 21.27
N PRO A 70 -1.98 -1.53 21.59
CA PRO A 70 -0.94 -2.38 21.02
C PRO A 70 -1.11 -2.57 19.51
N PRO A 71 -0.02 -2.79 18.75
CA PRO A 71 -0.04 -2.92 17.29
C PRO A 71 -1.00 -3.99 16.74
N GLY A 72 -1.25 -5.07 17.52
CA GLY A 72 -2.19 -6.11 17.13
C GLY A 72 -3.65 -5.68 17.06
N ASP A 73 -3.99 -4.53 17.65
CA ASP A 73 -5.34 -3.96 17.62
C ASP A 73 -5.56 -2.98 16.45
N TRP A 74 -4.49 -2.61 15.74
CA TRP A 74 -4.55 -1.62 14.68
C TRP A 74 -5.11 -2.23 13.40
N ASN A 75 -5.78 -1.42 12.57
CA ASN A 75 -6.20 -1.85 11.24
C ASN A 75 -4.99 -1.93 10.28
N PRO A 76 -4.47 -3.11 9.96
CA PRO A 76 -3.26 -3.25 9.13
C PRO A 76 -3.49 -2.83 7.67
N PHE A 77 -4.74 -2.71 7.23
CA PHE A 77 -5.10 -2.34 5.86
C PHE A 77 -5.39 -0.84 5.69
N ASP A 78 -5.27 -0.03 6.76
CA ASP A 78 -5.41 1.42 6.61
C ASP A 78 -4.22 2.00 5.83
N PRO A 79 -4.44 2.68 4.69
CA PRO A 79 -3.35 3.20 3.85
C PRO A 79 -2.42 4.16 4.58
N ARG A 80 -2.93 4.93 5.57
CA ARG A 80 -2.12 5.85 6.36
C ARG A 80 -1.17 5.09 7.27
N LEU A 81 -1.66 4.04 7.96
CA LEU A 81 -0.84 3.20 8.82
C LEU A 81 0.26 2.52 8.02
N ILE A 82 -0.07 1.98 6.84
CA ILE A 82 0.90 1.38 5.92
C ILE A 82 2.00 2.39 5.57
N ARG A 83 1.61 3.58 5.13
CA ARG A 83 2.55 4.65 4.78
C ARG A 83 3.44 5.08 5.95
N TRP A 84 2.87 5.20 7.15
CA TRP A 84 3.65 5.56 8.34
C TRP A 84 4.66 4.48 8.72
N ARG A 85 4.30 3.21 8.62
CA ARG A 85 5.22 2.08 8.87
C ARG A 85 6.30 1.96 7.81
N LEU A 86 5.98 2.16 6.53
CA LEU A 86 6.95 2.17 5.44
C LEU A 86 7.94 3.33 5.57
N GLY A 87 7.55 4.44 6.19
CA GLY A 87 8.45 5.57 6.51
C GLY A 87 9.16 5.46 7.86
N GLY A 88 9.01 4.35 8.60
CA GLY A 88 9.53 4.16 9.95
C GLY A 88 10.59 3.05 10.06
N PRO A 89 11.03 2.76 11.30
CA PRO A 89 12.10 1.78 11.56
C PRO A 89 11.71 0.33 11.19
N GLY A 90 10.42 0.00 11.13
CA GLY A 90 9.92 -1.32 10.73
C GLY A 90 9.59 -1.47 9.24
N ARG A 91 10.13 -0.60 8.38
CA ARG A 91 9.78 -0.51 6.95
C ARG A 91 10.01 -1.81 6.18
N ASP A 92 11.12 -2.49 6.42
CA ASP A 92 11.51 -3.67 5.66
C ASP A 92 10.56 -4.83 5.94
N ALA A 93 10.24 -5.10 7.22
CA ALA A 93 9.25 -6.09 7.61
C ALA A 93 7.84 -5.75 7.10
N GLN A 94 7.47 -4.47 7.09
CA GLN A 94 6.20 -4.01 6.54
C GLN A 94 6.13 -4.23 5.03
N LEU A 95 7.21 -3.90 4.31
CA LEU A 95 7.29 -4.08 2.86
C LEU A 95 7.21 -5.57 2.49
N LEU A 96 7.94 -6.43 3.19
CA LEU A 96 7.89 -7.88 2.99
C LEU A 96 6.46 -8.41 3.18
N SER A 97 5.82 -8.10 4.31
CA SER A 97 4.44 -8.55 4.61
C SER A 97 3.42 -8.10 3.55
N LEU A 98 3.59 -6.89 3.02
CA LEU A 98 2.72 -6.36 1.97
C LEU A 98 2.98 -7.03 0.61
N THR A 99 4.23 -7.38 0.32
CA THR A 99 4.59 -8.10 -0.92
C THR A 99 4.09 -9.55 -0.86
N GLU A 100 4.18 -10.21 0.28
CA GLU A 100 3.57 -11.53 0.54
C GLU A 100 2.05 -11.49 0.32
N LEU A 101 1.38 -10.44 0.81
CA LEU A 101 -0.06 -10.25 0.55
C LEU A 101 -0.35 -10.16 -0.95
N ARG A 102 0.41 -9.35 -1.70
CA ARG A 102 0.27 -9.25 -3.16
C ARG A 102 0.43 -10.62 -3.84
N ALA A 103 1.46 -11.39 -3.46
CA ALA A 103 1.71 -12.72 -3.99
C ALA A 103 0.58 -13.72 -3.72
N ALA A 104 -0.16 -13.52 -2.62
CA ALA A 104 -1.31 -14.34 -2.27
C ALA A 104 -2.59 -13.95 -3.03
N ILE A 105 -2.81 -12.67 -3.34
CA ILE A 105 -4.10 -12.20 -3.85
C ILE A 105 -4.11 -11.87 -5.34
N GLU A 106 -3.04 -11.31 -5.91
CA GLU A 106 -3.05 -10.84 -7.30
C GLU A 106 -3.15 -11.97 -8.32
N PRO A 107 -2.47 -13.13 -8.18
CA PRO A 107 -2.66 -14.27 -9.09
C PRO A 107 -4.12 -14.78 -9.09
N VAL A 108 -4.74 -14.85 -7.91
CA VAL A 108 -6.15 -15.25 -7.78
C VAL A 108 -7.06 -14.20 -8.42
N ALA A 109 -6.77 -12.91 -8.24
CA ALA A 109 -7.53 -11.83 -8.87
C ALA A 109 -7.45 -11.91 -10.40
N ALA A 110 -6.26 -12.16 -10.97
CA ALA A 110 -6.06 -12.33 -12.41
C ALA A 110 -6.87 -13.49 -12.99
N ARG A 111 -6.85 -14.64 -12.31
CA ARG A 111 -7.66 -15.80 -12.68
C ARG A 111 -9.14 -15.48 -12.69
N LEU A 112 -9.64 -14.80 -11.67
CA LEU A 112 -11.04 -14.40 -11.58
C LEU A 112 -11.41 -13.34 -12.62
N ALA A 113 -10.51 -12.37 -12.88
CA ALA A 113 -10.69 -11.34 -13.88
C ALA A 113 -10.83 -11.94 -15.29
N ALA A 114 -10.03 -12.95 -15.64
CA ALA A 114 -10.14 -13.66 -16.92
C ALA A 114 -11.54 -14.27 -17.14
N ALA A 115 -12.17 -14.74 -16.06
CA ALA A 115 -13.52 -15.34 -16.14
C ALA A 115 -14.66 -14.31 -16.08
N ARG A 116 -14.45 -13.11 -15.51
CA ARG A 116 -15.54 -12.21 -15.09
C ARG A 116 -15.49 -10.79 -15.68
N ALA A 117 -14.30 -10.33 -16.08
CA ALA A 117 -14.15 -8.98 -16.58
C ALA A 117 -14.97 -8.74 -17.85
N ASP A 118 -15.61 -7.57 -17.91
CA ASP A 118 -16.27 -7.11 -19.13
C ASP A 118 -15.26 -6.66 -20.20
N GLU A 119 -15.74 -6.49 -21.42
CA GLU A 119 -14.91 -6.13 -22.57
C GLU A 119 -14.19 -4.78 -22.38
N SER A 120 -14.81 -3.81 -21.72
CA SER A 120 -14.21 -2.49 -21.47
C SER A 120 -13.06 -2.59 -20.47
N THR A 121 -13.22 -3.35 -19.42
CA THR A 121 -12.20 -3.63 -18.40
C THR A 121 -11.03 -4.42 -18.99
N ARG A 122 -11.30 -5.44 -19.83
CA ARG A 122 -10.27 -6.22 -20.53
C ARG A 122 -9.39 -5.33 -21.40
N ARG A 123 -10.00 -4.47 -22.24
CA ARG A 123 -9.25 -3.50 -23.06
C ARG A 123 -8.42 -2.57 -22.21
N ARG A 124 -8.99 -2.04 -21.13
CA ARG A 124 -8.27 -1.12 -20.26
C ARG A 124 -7.04 -1.76 -19.59
N LEU A 125 -7.11 -3.03 -19.18
CA LEU A 125 -5.96 -3.77 -18.67
C LEU A 125 -4.85 -3.89 -19.72
N VAL A 126 -5.20 -4.23 -20.96
CA VAL A 126 -4.24 -4.32 -22.07
C VAL A 126 -3.58 -2.96 -22.36
N GLU A 127 -4.34 -1.87 -22.36
CA GLU A 127 -3.80 -0.52 -22.54
C GLU A 127 -2.81 -0.13 -21.44
N LEU A 128 -3.14 -0.43 -20.17
CA LEU A 128 -2.26 -0.13 -19.04
C LEU A 128 -0.97 -0.95 -19.09
N ALA A 129 -1.05 -2.25 -19.39
CA ALA A 129 0.12 -3.11 -19.54
C ALA A 129 1.04 -2.63 -20.69
N ALA A 130 0.46 -2.30 -21.86
CA ALA A 130 1.22 -1.74 -22.97
C ALA A 130 1.87 -0.40 -22.61
N ARG A 131 1.19 0.44 -21.81
CA ARG A 131 1.77 1.71 -21.33
C ARG A 131 2.93 1.49 -20.37
N LEU A 132 2.81 0.54 -19.42
CA LEU A 132 3.90 0.15 -18.52
C LEU A 132 5.12 -0.29 -19.32
N LYS A 133 4.93 -1.17 -20.30
CA LYS A 133 6.03 -1.65 -21.15
C LYS A 133 6.68 -0.49 -21.90
N ALA A 134 5.91 0.36 -22.56
CA ALA A 134 6.45 1.51 -23.29
C ALA A 134 7.26 2.46 -22.41
N LEU A 135 6.82 2.68 -21.17
CA LEU A 135 7.56 3.50 -20.19
C LEU A 135 8.83 2.80 -19.70
N GLY A 136 8.77 1.49 -19.43
CA GLY A 136 9.92 0.70 -19.00
C GLY A 136 11.00 0.64 -20.08
N GLU A 137 10.64 0.34 -21.35
CA GLU A 137 11.55 0.32 -22.49
C GLU A 137 12.17 1.69 -22.78
N ALA A 138 11.47 2.76 -22.41
CA ALA A 138 11.98 4.14 -22.47
C ALA A 138 12.87 4.53 -21.27
N HIS A 139 13.26 3.60 -20.39
CA HIS A 139 14.06 3.84 -19.18
C HIS A 139 13.41 4.80 -18.19
N ARG A 140 12.06 4.75 -18.07
CA ARG A 140 11.25 5.65 -17.26
C ARG A 140 10.58 4.95 -16.05
N GLY A 141 11.15 3.83 -15.57
CA GLY A 141 10.60 3.06 -14.45
C GLY A 141 10.49 3.84 -13.13
N THR A 142 11.29 4.91 -12.94
CA THR A 142 11.22 5.79 -11.76
C THR A 142 10.31 7.01 -11.94
N ASP A 143 9.69 7.18 -13.10
CA ASP A 143 8.83 8.33 -13.37
C ASP A 143 7.51 8.24 -12.60
N PRO A 144 6.95 9.40 -12.18
CA PRO A 144 5.60 9.43 -11.59
C PRO A 144 4.52 8.81 -12.47
N GLU A 145 4.68 8.88 -13.81
CA GLU A 145 3.75 8.30 -14.76
C GLU A 145 3.81 6.76 -14.74
N TYR A 146 5.00 6.18 -14.60
CA TYR A 146 5.16 4.74 -14.47
C TYR A 146 4.44 4.25 -13.21
N LEU A 147 4.73 4.86 -12.05
CA LEU A 147 4.08 4.53 -10.78
C LEU A 147 2.55 4.66 -10.86
N ALA A 148 2.04 5.75 -11.43
CA ALA A 148 0.59 5.95 -11.56
C ALA A 148 -0.06 4.89 -12.47
N THR A 149 0.63 4.47 -13.53
CA THR A 149 0.17 3.43 -14.45
C THR A 149 0.20 2.06 -13.79
N ASP A 150 1.24 1.75 -13.02
CA ASP A 150 1.41 0.51 -12.27
C ASP A 150 0.32 0.35 -11.19
N ILE A 151 0.07 1.39 -10.42
CA ILE A 151 -1.04 1.44 -9.47
C ILE A 151 -2.37 1.19 -10.18
N ALA A 152 -2.64 1.91 -11.26
CA ALA A 152 -3.91 1.77 -12.00
C ALA A 152 -4.10 0.36 -12.56
N TYR A 153 -3.02 -0.29 -13.02
CA TYR A 153 -3.06 -1.66 -13.51
C TYR A 153 -3.45 -2.65 -12.40
N HIS A 154 -2.75 -2.61 -11.27
CA HIS A 154 -3.00 -3.53 -10.16
C HIS A 154 -4.37 -3.31 -9.48
N GLU A 155 -4.78 -2.05 -9.28
CA GLU A 155 -6.12 -1.73 -8.78
C GLU A 155 -7.21 -2.23 -9.71
N LEU A 156 -7.05 -2.04 -11.02
CA LEU A 156 -8.01 -2.53 -12.01
C LEU A 156 -8.05 -4.06 -12.04
N LEU A 157 -6.92 -4.74 -11.92
CA LEU A 157 -6.85 -6.21 -11.87
C LEU A 157 -7.63 -6.75 -10.67
N LEU A 158 -7.45 -6.17 -9.49
CA LEU A 158 -8.19 -6.53 -8.28
C LEU A 158 -9.70 -6.28 -8.43
N ALA A 159 -10.09 -5.14 -8.98
CA ALA A 159 -11.49 -4.79 -9.23
C ALA A 159 -12.14 -5.71 -10.27
N ALA A 160 -11.42 -6.04 -11.35
CA ALA A 160 -11.86 -6.93 -12.42
C ALA A 160 -12.11 -8.36 -11.96
N SER A 161 -11.58 -8.77 -10.82
CA SER A 161 -11.85 -10.07 -10.20
C SER A 161 -13.35 -10.30 -9.90
N GLY A 162 -14.14 -9.23 -9.81
CA GLY A 162 -15.55 -9.29 -9.39
C GLY A 162 -15.74 -9.75 -7.94
N ASN A 163 -14.66 -9.76 -7.15
CA ASN A 163 -14.70 -10.04 -5.71
C ASN A 163 -14.53 -8.72 -4.94
N PRO A 164 -15.56 -8.23 -4.23
CA PRO A 164 -15.49 -6.95 -3.52
C PRO A 164 -14.42 -6.93 -2.42
N MET A 165 -14.06 -8.08 -1.86
CA MET A 165 -13.01 -8.17 -0.85
C MET A 165 -11.62 -7.94 -1.47
N LEU A 166 -11.36 -8.50 -2.67
CA LEU A 166 -10.12 -8.23 -3.39
C LEU A 166 -10.07 -6.79 -3.90
N ALA A 167 -11.16 -6.28 -4.45
CA ALA A 167 -11.25 -4.88 -4.89
C ALA A 167 -10.97 -3.89 -3.76
N ALA A 168 -11.40 -4.18 -2.53
CA ALA A 168 -11.15 -3.33 -1.37
C ALA A 168 -9.66 -3.23 -0.97
N LEU A 169 -8.80 -4.14 -1.46
CA LEU A 169 -7.36 -4.12 -1.20
C LEU A 169 -6.57 -3.23 -2.17
N GLY A 170 -7.23 -2.64 -3.18
CA GLY A 170 -6.56 -1.76 -4.16
C GLY A 170 -5.72 -0.67 -3.52
N GLY A 171 -6.30 0.08 -2.57
CA GLY A 171 -5.56 1.12 -1.83
C GLY A 171 -4.36 0.60 -1.03
N THR A 172 -4.43 -0.63 -0.51
CA THR A 172 -3.29 -1.29 0.16
C THR A 172 -2.17 -1.57 -0.85
N VAL A 173 -2.51 -2.11 -2.01
CA VAL A 173 -1.53 -2.38 -3.09
C VAL A 173 -0.92 -1.07 -3.61
N ALA A 174 -1.70 -0.01 -3.77
CA ALA A 174 -1.20 1.32 -4.15
C ALA A 174 -0.13 1.86 -3.17
N GLU A 175 -0.33 1.67 -1.86
CA GLU A 175 0.67 2.08 -0.85
C GLU A 175 1.95 1.25 -0.91
N VAL A 176 1.88 -0.05 -1.27
CA VAL A 176 3.09 -0.88 -1.48
C VAL A 176 3.91 -0.33 -2.65
N LEU A 177 3.28 -0.09 -3.81
CA LEU A 177 3.95 0.41 -5.00
C LEU A 177 4.56 1.79 -4.77
N SER A 178 3.78 2.68 -4.12
CA SER A 178 4.26 4.02 -3.73
C SER A 178 5.44 3.94 -2.74
N GLY A 179 5.37 3.02 -1.78
CA GLY A 179 6.41 2.78 -0.80
C GLY A 179 7.71 2.29 -1.44
N ARG A 180 7.65 1.31 -2.34
CA ARG A 180 8.82 0.83 -3.11
C ARG A 180 9.49 1.98 -3.87
N THR A 181 8.70 2.80 -4.55
CA THR A 181 9.23 3.97 -5.27
C THR A 181 9.87 4.97 -4.33
N ALA A 182 9.23 5.30 -3.21
CA ALA A 182 9.75 6.25 -2.22
C ALA A 182 11.04 5.75 -1.53
N LEU A 183 11.21 4.45 -1.42
CA LEU A 183 12.42 3.79 -0.86
C LEU A 183 13.52 3.59 -1.90
N GLY A 184 13.31 4.00 -3.16
CA GLY A 184 14.27 3.81 -4.25
C GLY A 184 14.43 2.35 -4.70
N LEU A 185 13.43 1.51 -4.41
CA LEU A 185 13.41 0.10 -4.78
C LEU A 185 12.76 -0.16 -6.16
N MET A 186 12.29 0.90 -6.82
CA MET A 186 11.85 0.80 -8.22
C MET A 186 13.04 1.05 -9.13
N PRO A 187 13.43 0.09 -9.97
CA PRO A 187 14.52 0.27 -10.90
C PRO A 187 14.11 1.25 -12.02
N ARG A 188 15.08 2.04 -12.50
CA ARG A 188 14.91 2.88 -13.68
C ARG A 188 14.57 2.03 -14.92
N ASP A 189 15.20 0.87 -14.98
CA ASP A 189 15.06 -0.13 -16.05
C ASP A 189 14.38 -1.36 -15.44
N PRO A 190 13.03 -1.42 -15.43
CA PRO A 190 12.34 -2.61 -14.95
C PRO A 190 12.78 -3.86 -15.73
N ALA A 191 12.88 -5.00 -15.05
CA ALA A 191 13.28 -6.22 -15.69
C ALA A 191 12.37 -6.55 -16.91
N PRO A 192 12.95 -6.92 -18.06
CA PRO A 192 12.13 -7.22 -19.25
C PRO A 192 11.08 -8.30 -18.98
N GLY A 193 11.40 -9.31 -18.17
CA GLY A 193 10.47 -10.35 -17.75
C GLY A 193 9.25 -9.81 -17.01
N ALA A 194 9.42 -8.84 -16.11
CA ALA A 194 8.31 -8.22 -15.40
C ALA A 194 7.37 -7.45 -16.35
N LEU A 195 7.91 -6.73 -17.33
CA LEU A 195 7.11 -6.00 -18.33
C LEU A 195 6.33 -6.97 -19.24
N GLU A 196 6.99 -8.05 -19.67
CA GLU A 196 6.38 -9.10 -20.48
C GLU A 196 5.27 -9.85 -19.71
N ASP A 197 5.45 -10.12 -18.42
CA ASP A 197 4.48 -10.81 -17.60
C ASP A 197 3.25 -9.94 -17.31
N HIS A 198 3.39 -8.61 -17.20
CA HIS A 198 2.23 -7.70 -17.15
C HIS A 198 1.41 -7.76 -18.44
N GLU A 199 2.06 -7.71 -19.62
CA GLU A 199 1.37 -7.83 -20.91
C GLU A 199 0.71 -9.21 -21.07
N ALA A 200 1.43 -10.29 -20.74
CA ALA A 200 0.92 -11.64 -20.84
C ALA A 200 -0.29 -11.87 -19.90
N THR A 201 -0.26 -11.31 -18.69
CA THR A 201 -1.39 -11.34 -17.75
C THR A 201 -2.60 -10.62 -18.35
N ALA A 202 -2.42 -9.40 -18.87
CA ALA A 202 -3.50 -8.63 -19.48
C ALA A 202 -4.09 -9.32 -20.72
N ALA A 203 -3.24 -9.90 -21.58
CA ALA A 203 -3.65 -10.66 -22.75
C ALA A 203 -4.43 -11.92 -22.37
N ALA A 204 -4.00 -12.65 -21.35
CA ALA A 204 -4.69 -13.82 -20.84
C ALA A 204 -6.04 -13.46 -20.23
N VAL A 205 -6.13 -12.34 -19.49
CA VAL A 205 -7.43 -11.82 -19.02
C VAL A 205 -8.33 -11.45 -20.20
N ALA A 206 -7.80 -10.81 -21.24
CA ALA A 206 -8.55 -10.42 -22.42
C ALA A 206 -9.10 -11.63 -23.20
N SER A 207 -8.33 -12.70 -23.31
CA SER A 207 -8.75 -13.94 -23.98
C SER A 207 -9.61 -14.87 -23.12
N GLY A 208 -9.70 -14.62 -21.80
CA GLY A 208 -10.42 -15.50 -20.86
C GLY A 208 -9.60 -16.72 -20.41
N ASP A 209 -8.29 -16.74 -20.66
CA ASP A 209 -7.39 -17.81 -20.21
C ASP A 209 -6.99 -17.60 -18.73
N ALA A 210 -7.81 -18.18 -17.86
CA ALA A 210 -7.69 -18.05 -16.42
C ALA A 210 -6.39 -18.67 -15.85
N ALA A 211 -5.93 -19.77 -16.45
CA ALA A 211 -4.74 -20.47 -15.98
C ALA A 211 -3.45 -19.67 -16.31
N THR A 212 -3.36 -19.17 -17.53
CA THR A 212 -2.24 -18.30 -17.94
C THR A 212 -2.26 -16.98 -17.18
N ALA A 213 -3.42 -16.36 -16.99
CA ALA A 213 -3.56 -15.13 -16.22
C ALA A 213 -3.01 -15.29 -14.78
N GLU A 214 -3.38 -16.37 -14.09
CA GLU A 214 -2.87 -16.67 -12.74
C GLU A 214 -1.35 -16.90 -12.75
N ALA A 215 -0.85 -17.70 -13.68
CA ALA A 215 0.58 -18.04 -13.74
C ALA A 215 1.46 -16.81 -14.01
N ARG A 216 1.06 -15.95 -14.95
CA ARG A 216 1.81 -14.73 -15.29
C ARG A 216 1.75 -13.66 -14.21
N ALA A 217 0.58 -13.43 -13.61
CA ALA A 217 0.47 -12.54 -12.45
C ALA A 217 1.32 -13.02 -11.27
N ARG A 218 1.44 -14.35 -11.08
CA ARG A 218 2.30 -14.94 -10.05
C ARG A 218 3.78 -14.66 -10.33
N ALA A 219 4.22 -14.73 -11.58
CA ALA A 219 5.60 -14.44 -11.96
C ALA A 219 5.99 -13.00 -11.59
N VAL A 220 5.14 -12.01 -11.94
CA VAL A 220 5.34 -10.58 -11.58
C VAL A 220 5.59 -10.40 -10.07
N VAL A 221 4.71 -10.95 -9.23
CA VAL A 221 4.79 -10.71 -7.78
C VAL A 221 5.87 -11.56 -7.10
N THR A 222 6.25 -12.72 -7.67
CA THR A 222 7.31 -13.56 -7.12
C THR A 222 8.68 -12.91 -7.32
N GLU A 223 8.96 -12.37 -8.49
CA GLU A 223 10.20 -11.61 -8.74
C GLU A 223 10.38 -10.46 -7.73
N VAL A 224 9.31 -9.69 -7.50
CA VAL A 224 9.32 -8.62 -6.52
C VAL A 224 9.53 -9.13 -5.09
N LEU A 225 8.94 -10.28 -4.74
CA LEU A 225 9.07 -10.86 -3.41
C LEU A 225 10.51 -11.30 -3.13
N GLU A 226 11.18 -11.91 -4.12
CA GLU A 226 12.58 -12.29 -4.03
C GLU A 226 13.49 -11.07 -3.85
N GLU A 227 13.30 -10.01 -4.66
CA GLU A 227 14.05 -8.75 -4.51
C GLU A 227 13.90 -8.13 -3.11
N VAL A 228 12.68 -8.10 -2.58
CA VAL A 228 12.39 -7.52 -1.25
C VAL A 228 12.98 -8.39 -0.13
N ALA A 229 12.92 -9.71 -0.24
CA ALA A 229 13.48 -10.62 0.73
C ALA A 229 15.01 -10.45 0.84
N ASP A 230 15.72 -10.37 -0.29
CA ASP A 230 17.16 -10.16 -0.35
C ASP A 230 17.58 -8.83 0.32
N VAL A 231 16.81 -7.75 0.11
CA VAL A 231 17.08 -6.45 0.74
C VAL A 231 16.91 -6.53 2.26
N THR A 232 15.87 -7.21 2.73
CA THR A 232 15.57 -7.34 4.17
C THR A 232 16.61 -8.19 4.91
N GLU A 233 17.11 -9.26 4.30
CA GLU A 233 18.16 -10.11 4.88
C GLU A 233 19.50 -9.36 5.00
N ASN A 234 19.90 -8.62 3.97
CA ASN A 234 21.15 -7.85 3.96
C ASN A 234 21.14 -6.72 5.00
N THR A 235 19.99 -6.13 5.30
CA THR A 235 19.86 -5.06 6.30
C THR A 235 19.94 -5.62 7.72
N SER A 236 19.42 -6.82 7.94
CA SER A 236 19.40 -7.50 9.25
C SER A 236 20.78 -8.08 9.65
N GLY A 237 21.65 -8.35 8.68
CA GLY A 237 22.99 -8.92 8.91
C GLY A 237 24.09 -7.89 9.22
N SER A 238 23.76 -6.59 9.18
CA SER A 238 24.73 -5.47 9.38
C SER A 238 24.55 -4.72 10.70
N GLY A 239 23.76 -5.25 11.66
CA GLY A 239 23.44 -4.66 12.94
C GLY A 239 24.16 -5.28 14.13
#